data_8f8ad3eb215ccdb2dfc8552805059d82
#
_entry.id   8f8ad3eb215ccdb2dfc8552805059d82
#
_cell.length_a   1.000
_cell.length_b   1.000
_cell.length_c   1.000
_cell.angle_alpha   90.00
_cell.angle_beta   90.00
_cell.angle_gamma   90.00
#
_symmetry.space_group_name_H-M   'P 1'
#
loop_
_entity.id
_entity.type
_entity.pdbx_description
1 polymer ?
#
loop_
_entity_poly.entity_id
_entity_poly.type
_entity_poly.pdbx_seq_one_letter_code
_entity_poly.pdbx_strand_id
1 'polypeptide(L)'
;IGRLLAKRLKIKFVDVDKIIEKNESKTIKQIFDENGEIYFRKLEKKITLKLLKNKKAVVALGGGAFINDEIRDKVLKTSVSIWLKVSLDKLHKRYRRNDKRPLLNKKKLDKEVRNIYLSRKKIYSLANFKINCDNIDKAKIVEKILYFYEN
;
A
#
# COMPACT_ATOMS: atom_id res chain seq x y z
N ILE A 1 2.76 0.21 -10.77
CA ILE A 1 4.15 0.53 -10.42
C ILE A 1 4.86 -0.75 -9.99
N GLY A 2 4.47 -1.44 -8.93
CA GLY A 2 5.16 -2.62 -8.38
C GLY A 2 5.43 -3.73 -9.40
N ARG A 3 4.46 -4.10 -10.24
CA ARG A 3 4.66 -5.10 -11.30
C ARG A 3 5.71 -4.66 -12.33
N LEU A 4 5.71 -3.38 -12.71
CA LEU A 4 6.67 -2.85 -13.67
C LEU A 4 8.08 -2.81 -13.05
N LEU A 5 8.20 -2.40 -11.80
CA LEU A 5 9.46 -2.45 -11.05
C LEU A 5 10.02 -3.86 -10.97
N ALA A 6 9.19 -4.83 -10.57
CA ALA A 6 9.60 -6.24 -10.47
C ALA A 6 10.08 -6.81 -11.82
N LYS A 7 9.40 -6.44 -12.92
CA LYS A 7 9.83 -6.81 -14.27
C LYS A 7 11.20 -6.22 -14.63
N ARG A 8 11.45 -4.95 -14.29
CA ARG A 8 12.75 -4.29 -14.53
C ARG A 8 13.87 -4.92 -13.71
N LEU A 9 13.59 -5.25 -12.43
CA LEU A 9 14.56 -5.91 -11.54
C LEU A 9 14.70 -7.41 -11.78
N LYS A 10 13.90 -8.01 -12.67
CA LYS A 10 13.83 -9.47 -12.94
C LYS A 10 13.59 -10.30 -11.66
N ILE A 11 12.75 -9.80 -10.77
CA ILE A 11 12.37 -10.47 -9.51
C ILE A 11 10.85 -10.62 -9.41
N LYS A 12 10.38 -11.40 -8.42
CA LYS A 12 8.94 -11.63 -8.21
C LYS A 12 8.23 -10.36 -7.75
N PHE A 13 6.99 -10.18 -8.22
CA PHE A 13 6.04 -9.24 -7.67
C PHE A 13 5.05 -9.95 -6.76
N VAL A 14 4.84 -9.41 -5.58
CA VAL A 14 3.91 -9.95 -4.58
C VAL A 14 2.97 -8.83 -4.12
N ASP A 15 1.68 -9.12 -4.15
CA ASP A 15 0.62 -8.25 -3.62
C ASP A 15 0.01 -8.92 -2.40
N VAL A 16 0.16 -8.30 -1.23
CA VAL A 16 -0.28 -8.88 0.04
C VAL A 16 -1.78 -9.10 0.06
N ASP A 17 -2.55 -8.13 -0.43
CA ASP A 17 -4.01 -8.23 -0.47
C ASP A 17 -4.47 -9.41 -1.35
N LYS A 18 -3.78 -9.63 -2.49
CA LYS A 18 -4.07 -10.79 -3.36
C LYS A 18 -3.75 -12.14 -2.73
N ILE A 19 -2.70 -12.20 -1.90
CA ILE A 19 -2.41 -13.42 -1.15
C ILE A 19 -3.46 -13.67 -0.08
N ILE A 20 -3.90 -12.63 0.62
CA ILE A 20 -4.96 -12.74 1.62
C ILE A 20 -6.24 -13.26 0.95
N GLU A 21 -6.68 -12.62 -0.14
CA GLU A 21 -7.87 -13.04 -0.89
C GLU A 21 -7.80 -14.50 -1.35
N LYS A 22 -6.61 -14.92 -1.85
CA LYS A 22 -6.40 -16.31 -2.28
C LYS A 22 -6.46 -17.29 -1.12
N ASN A 23 -5.85 -16.97 0.02
CA ASN A 23 -5.79 -17.87 1.18
C ASN A 23 -7.17 -18.05 1.83
N GLU A 24 -7.96 -16.96 1.87
CA GLU A 24 -9.29 -16.97 2.48
C GLU A 24 -10.39 -17.38 1.47
N SER A 25 -10.06 -17.48 0.17
CA SER A 25 -11.04 -17.67 -0.91
C SER A 25 -12.16 -16.62 -0.88
N LYS A 26 -11.86 -15.41 -0.43
CA LYS A 26 -12.79 -14.29 -0.24
C LYS A 26 -12.14 -13.00 -0.68
N THR A 27 -12.94 -12.05 -1.13
CA THR A 27 -12.46 -10.68 -1.35
C THR A 27 -12.16 -10.00 -0.02
N ILE A 28 -11.27 -9.00 -0.02
CA ILE A 28 -11.00 -8.18 1.16
C ILE A 28 -12.29 -7.64 1.77
N LYS A 29 -13.22 -7.17 0.92
CA LYS A 29 -14.52 -6.68 1.39
C LYS A 29 -15.31 -7.75 2.16
N GLN A 30 -15.40 -8.96 1.64
CA GLN A 30 -16.09 -10.07 2.32
C GLN A 30 -15.44 -10.41 3.66
N ILE A 31 -14.10 -10.39 3.73
CA ILE A 31 -13.37 -10.63 4.98
C ILE A 31 -13.73 -9.55 6.02
N PHE A 32 -13.79 -8.28 5.60
CA PHE A 32 -14.19 -7.20 6.51
C PHE A 32 -15.65 -7.31 6.95
N ASP A 33 -16.55 -7.62 6.02
CA ASP A 33 -17.99 -7.73 6.30
C ASP A 33 -18.32 -8.93 7.23
N GLU A 34 -17.62 -10.06 7.07
CA GLU A 34 -17.87 -11.29 7.81
C GLU A 34 -17.07 -11.41 9.12
N ASN A 35 -15.82 -10.98 9.11
CA ASN A 35 -14.87 -11.22 10.21
C ASN A 35 -14.37 -9.95 10.88
N GLY A 36 -14.59 -8.78 10.27
CA GLY A 36 -14.21 -7.48 10.80
C GLY A 36 -12.74 -7.12 10.59
N GLU A 37 -12.42 -5.86 10.93
CA GLU A 37 -11.08 -5.30 10.71
C GLU A 37 -10.00 -5.99 11.55
N ILE A 38 -10.29 -6.36 12.79
CA ILE A 38 -9.31 -6.99 13.70
C ILE A 38 -8.80 -8.31 13.12
N TYR A 39 -9.69 -9.13 12.56
CA TYR A 39 -9.34 -10.38 11.92
C TYR A 39 -8.46 -10.12 10.68
N PHE A 40 -8.89 -9.20 9.81
CA PHE A 40 -8.12 -8.85 8.64
C PHE A 40 -6.70 -8.37 9.00
N ARG A 41 -6.54 -7.51 10.01
CA ARG A 41 -5.23 -7.02 10.45
C ARG A 41 -4.32 -8.11 10.99
N LYS A 42 -4.87 -9.11 11.67
CA LYS A 42 -4.11 -10.30 12.09
C LYS A 42 -3.58 -11.10 10.89
N LEU A 43 -4.43 -11.32 9.87
CA LEU A 43 -4.03 -11.99 8.63
C LEU A 43 -2.98 -11.20 7.87
N GLU A 44 -3.23 -9.91 7.65
CA GLU A 44 -2.32 -8.99 6.96
C GLU A 44 -0.93 -9.02 7.62
N LYS A 45 -0.87 -8.92 8.94
CA LYS A 45 0.37 -9.00 9.71
C LYS A 45 1.07 -10.35 9.52
N LYS A 46 0.37 -11.47 9.75
CA LYS A 46 0.93 -12.82 9.62
C LYS A 46 1.52 -13.07 8.24
N ILE A 47 0.77 -12.72 7.19
CA ILE A 47 1.19 -12.93 5.81
C ILE A 47 2.36 -12.02 5.45
N THR A 48 2.28 -10.73 5.80
CA THR A 48 3.34 -9.77 5.51
C THR A 48 4.66 -10.18 6.17
N LEU A 49 4.66 -10.49 7.47
CA LEU A 49 5.88 -10.92 8.18
C LEU A 49 6.47 -12.21 7.61
N LYS A 50 5.64 -13.14 7.15
CA LYS A 50 6.10 -14.37 6.46
C LYS A 50 6.78 -14.02 5.13
N LEU A 51 6.21 -13.12 4.34
CA LEU A 51 6.78 -12.68 3.06
C LEU A 51 8.12 -11.97 3.23
N LEU A 52 8.26 -11.14 4.27
CA LEU A 52 9.50 -10.43 4.57
C LEU A 52 10.66 -11.31 5.06
N LYS A 53 10.40 -12.59 5.36
CA LYS A 53 11.47 -13.57 5.64
C LYS A 53 12.08 -14.15 4.37
N ASN A 54 11.40 -14.04 3.24
CA ASN A 54 11.79 -14.63 1.97
C ASN A 54 12.45 -13.60 1.06
N LYS A 55 13.30 -14.13 0.17
CA LYS A 55 14.27 -13.44 -0.69
C LYS A 55 13.63 -12.48 -1.69
N LYS A 56 14.48 -11.62 -2.25
CA LYS A 56 14.31 -10.67 -3.36
C LYS A 56 12.94 -10.69 -4.07
N ALA A 57 12.05 -9.80 -3.64
CA ALA A 57 10.77 -9.57 -4.30
C ALA A 57 10.36 -8.10 -4.17
N VAL A 58 9.59 -7.59 -5.11
CA VAL A 58 8.83 -6.35 -4.93
C VAL A 58 7.53 -6.71 -4.24
N VAL A 59 7.33 -6.21 -3.04
CA VAL A 59 6.13 -6.46 -2.23
C VAL A 59 5.26 -5.20 -2.22
N ALA A 60 4.02 -5.31 -2.67
CA ALA A 60 3.02 -4.26 -2.50
C ALA A 60 2.27 -4.50 -1.19
N LEU A 61 2.41 -3.56 -0.27
CA LEU A 61 1.69 -3.54 1.00
C LEU A 61 0.33 -2.87 0.84
N GLY A 62 -0.68 -3.40 1.54
CA GLY A 62 -1.94 -2.69 1.73
C GLY A 62 -1.75 -1.37 2.49
N GLY A 63 -2.68 -0.43 2.29
CA GLY A 63 -2.56 0.91 2.87
C GLY A 63 -2.54 0.98 4.40
N GLY A 64 -2.87 -0.10 5.10
CA GLY A 64 -2.80 -0.19 6.56
C GLY A 64 -1.59 -0.94 7.10
N ALA A 65 -0.95 -1.77 6.30
CA ALA A 65 0.09 -2.68 6.76
C ALA A 65 1.30 -1.95 7.38
N PHE A 66 1.78 -0.88 6.75
CA PHE A 66 2.92 -0.10 7.27
C PHE A 66 2.60 0.70 8.54
N ILE A 67 1.31 0.82 8.91
CA ILE A 67 0.88 1.43 10.19
C ILE A 67 1.20 0.51 11.36
N ASN A 68 1.17 -0.81 11.15
CA ASN A 68 1.52 -1.79 12.17
C ASN A 68 3.02 -1.70 12.50
N ASP A 69 3.34 -1.53 13.79
CA ASP A 69 4.72 -1.31 14.26
C ASP A 69 5.64 -2.47 13.93
N GLU A 70 5.20 -3.71 14.13
CA GLU A 70 6.04 -4.90 13.87
C GLU A 70 6.32 -5.07 12.37
N ILE A 71 5.32 -4.82 11.51
CA ILE A 71 5.53 -4.85 10.05
C ILE A 71 6.52 -3.75 9.67
N ARG A 72 6.30 -2.53 10.16
CA ARG A 72 7.16 -1.38 9.85
C ARG A 72 8.59 -1.59 10.29
N ASP A 73 8.80 -2.03 11.52
CA ASP A 73 10.14 -2.34 12.05
C ASP A 73 10.85 -3.41 11.23
N LYS A 74 10.11 -4.47 10.86
CA LYS A 74 10.66 -5.52 10.01
C LYS A 74 11.03 -4.99 8.63
N VAL A 75 10.13 -4.23 8.00
CA VAL A 75 10.37 -3.61 6.68
C VAL A 75 11.60 -2.71 6.71
N LEU A 76 11.70 -1.80 7.69
CA LEU A 76 12.82 -0.86 7.79
C LEU A 76 14.16 -1.55 8.04
N LYS A 77 14.16 -2.70 8.74
CA LYS A 77 15.38 -3.48 9.04
C LYS A 77 15.84 -4.37 7.88
N THR A 78 14.92 -4.83 7.03
CA THR A 78 15.24 -5.93 6.08
C THR A 78 14.91 -5.61 4.63
N SER A 79 14.36 -4.45 4.34
CA SER A 79 13.87 -4.11 3.00
C SER A 79 14.06 -2.63 2.69
N VAL A 80 14.09 -2.29 1.43
CA VAL A 80 14.00 -0.90 0.97
C VAL A 80 12.53 -0.53 0.84
N SER A 81 12.07 0.39 1.66
CA SER A 81 10.68 0.85 1.69
C SER A 81 10.50 2.14 0.91
N ILE A 82 9.45 2.20 0.09
CA ILE A 82 9.17 3.33 -0.77
C ILE A 82 7.73 3.79 -0.56
N TRP A 83 7.58 5.03 -0.13
CA TRP A 83 6.29 5.68 -0.10
C TRP A 83 5.98 6.36 -1.42
N LEU A 84 4.99 5.84 -2.14
CA LEU A 84 4.41 6.47 -3.33
C LEU A 84 3.42 7.56 -2.88
N LYS A 85 3.92 8.78 -2.69
CA LYS A 85 3.13 9.91 -2.21
C LYS A 85 2.24 10.45 -3.33
N VAL A 86 0.96 10.57 -3.04
CA VAL A 86 -0.05 11.19 -3.92
C VAL A 86 -0.70 12.34 -3.15
N SER A 87 -0.98 13.46 -3.81
CA SER A 87 -1.65 14.59 -3.20
C SER A 87 -3.07 14.26 -2.73
N LEU A 88 -3.54 14.98 -1.74
CA LEU A 88 -4.88 14.80 -1.19
C LEU A 88 -5.96 15.00 -2.26
N ASP A 89 -5.79 15.98 -3.15
CA ASP A 89 -6.73 16.25 -4.24
C ASP A 89 -6.87 15.07 -5.21
N LYS A 90 -5.75 14.41 -5.55
CA LYS A 90 -5.79 13.20 -6.38
C LYS A 90 -6.40 12.01 -5.66
N LEU A 91 -6.18 11.91 -4.35
CA LEU A 91 -6.84 10.88 -3.52
C LEU A 91 -8.34 11.11 -3.51
N HIS A 92 -8.83 12.33 -3.28
CA HIS A 92 -10.25 12.67 -3.34
C HIS A 92 -10.86 12.29 -4.70
N LYS A 93 -10.20 12.69 -5.81
CA LYS A 93 -10.67 12.34 -7.17
C LYS A 93 -10.74 10.82 -7.38
N ARG A 94 -9.76 10.07 -6.86
CA ARG A 94 -9.71 8.61 -6.97
C ARG A 94 -10.83 7.93 -6.17
N TYR A 95 -11.06 8.37 -4.94
CA TYR A 95 -12.14 7.84 -4.10
C TYR A 95 -13.52 8.14 -4.69
N ARG A 96 -13.76 9.38 -5.15
CA ARG A 96 -15.02 9.75 -5.81
C ARG A 96 -15.33 8.96 -7.07
N ARG A 97 -14.30 8.50 -7.81
CA ARG A 97 -14.45 7.67 -9.02
C ARG A 97 -14.79 6.21 -8.70
N ASN A 98 -14.28 5.70 -7.59
CA ASN A 98 -14.44 4.29 -7.20
C ASN A 98 -15.67 4.05 -6.31
N ASP A 99 -16.27 5.11 -5.79
CA ASP A 99 -17.45 4.99 -4.96
C ASP A 99 -18.69 4.82 -5.83
N LYS A 100 -19.19 3.58 -5.86
CA LYS A 100 -20.45 3.21 -6.54
C LYS A 100 -21.69 3.69 -5.74
N ARG A 101 -21.50 4.48 -4.68
CA ARG A 101 -22.57 5.00 -3.83
C ARG A 101 -22.80 6.49 -4.09
N PRO A 102 -23.64 6.85 -5.06
CA PRO A 102 -23.85 8.26 -5.48
C PRO A 102 -24.51 9.15 -4.41
N LEU A 103 -25.01 8.56 -3.32
CA LEU A 103 -25.78 9.26 -2.29
C LEU A 103 -25.01 9.53 -1.00
N LEU A 104 -23.75 9.10 -0.86
CA LEU A 104 -22.94 9.49 0.28
C LEU A 104 -22.53 10.95 0.16
N ASN A 105 -22.74 11.71 1.23
CA ASN A 105 -22.38 13.11 1.33
C ASN A 105 -20.89 13.30 0.99
N LYS A 106 -20.60 13.91 -0.17
CA LYS A 106 -19.24 14.12 -0.69
C LYS A 106 -18.33 14.79 0.36
N LYS A 107 -18.88 15.70 1.18
CA LYS A 107 -18.14 16.38 2.25
C LYS A 107 -17.71 15.42 3.34
N LYS A 108 -18.53 14.41 3.70
CA LYS A 108 -18.19 13.38 4.69
C LYS A 108 -17.05 12.51 4.17
N LEU A 109 -17.12 12.04 2.92
CA LEU A 109 -16.08 11.25 2.28
C LEU A 109 -14.75 12.01 2.20
N ASP A 110 -14.77 13.28 1.80
CA ASP A 110 -13.57 14.11 1.71
C ASP A 110 -12.91 14.31 3.10
N LYS A 111 -13.73 14.49 4.14
CA LYS A 111 -13.23 14.58 5.53
C LYS A 111 -12.59 13.28 5.99
N GLU A 112 -13.20 12.14 5.70
CA GLU A 112 -12.67 10.81 6.03
C GLU A 112 -11.33 10.54 5.30
N VAL A 113 -11.27 10.81 4.00
CA VAL A 113 -10.04 10.65 3.20
C VAL A 113 -8.93 11.55 3.75
N ARG A 114 -9.25 12.79 4.09
CA ARG A 114 -8.29 13.73 4.70
C ARG A 114 -7.77 13.23 6.04
N ASN A 115 -8.66 12.76 6.92
CA ASN A 115 -8.27 12.24 8.23
C ASN A 115 -7.34 11.02 8.11
N ILE A 116 -7.68 10.07 7.25
CA ILE A 116 -6.85 8.90 6.95
C ILE A 116 -5.50 9.34 6.38
N TYR A 117 -5.48 10.29 5.44
CA TYR A 117 -4.24 10.81 4.89
C TYR A 117 -3.35 11.43 5.96
N LEU A 118 -3.90 12.30 6.80
CA LEU A 118 -3.14 13.01 7.84
C LEU A 118 -2.61 12.04 8.90
N SER A 119 -3.42 11.09 9.36
CA SER A 119 -3.00 10.09 10.36
C SER A 119 -1.87 9.19 9.83
N ARG A 120 -1.91 8.81 8.55
CA ARG A 120 -0.91 7.94 7.93
C ARG A 120 0.35 8.66 7.47
N LYS A 121 0.26 9.96 7.15
CA LYS A 121 1.35 10.75 6.58
C LYS A 121 2.63 10.70 7.43
N LYS A 122 2.49 10.84 8.76
CA LYS A 122 3.64 10.79 9.69
C LYS A 122 4.33 9.43 9.63
N ILE A 123 3.55 8.35 9.66
CA ILE A 123 4.08 6.98 9.65
C ILE A 123 4.69 6.64 8.29
N TYR A 124 4.03 6.97 7.20
CA TYR A 124 4.56 6.74 5.85
C TYR A 124 5.85 7.53 5.59
N SER A 125 6.04 8.68 6.26
CA SER A 125 7.27 9.46 6.13
C SER A 125 8.50 8.77 6.70
N LEU A 126 8.34 7.70 7.47
CA LEU A 126 9.42 6.85 7.97
C LEU A 126 9.98 5.89 6.92
N ALA A 127 9.32 5.74 5.76
CA ALA A 127 9.86 4.95 4.66
C ALA A 127 11.22 5.49 4.19
N ASN A 128 12.12 4.60 3.76
CA ASN A 128 13.47 4.95 3.31
C ASN A 128 13.44 5.98 2.18
N PHE A 129 12.52 5.82 1.23
CA PHE A 129 12.36 6.75 0.12
C PHE A 129 10.92 7.21 -0.04
N LYS A 130 10.79 8.44 -0.52
CA LYS A 130 9.52 9.11 -0.77
C LYS A 130 9.49 9.64 -2.20
N ILE A 131 8.55 9.16 -2.99
CA ILE A 131 8.42 9.58 -4.38
C ILE A 131 7.07 10.28 -4.57
N ASN A 132 7.11 11.55 -4.98
CA ASN A 132 5.90 12.24 -5.39
C ASN A 132 5.44 11.67 -6.74
N CYS A 133 4.22 11.11 -6.76
CA CYS A 133 3.63 10.48 -7.94
C CYS A 133 2.63 11.40 -8.67
N ASP A 134 2.55 12.67 -8.28
CA ASP A 134 1.68 13.63 -8.94
C ASP A 134 2.25 14.02 -10.30
N ASN A 135 1.38 13.93 -11.34
CA ASN A 135 1.71 14.33 -12.72
C ASN A 135 2.93 13.60 -13.34
N ILE A 136 3.25 12.44 -12.83
CA ILE A 136 4.36 11.61 -13.34
C ILE A 136 3.77 10.27 -13.80
N ASP A 137 4.22 9.80 -14.96
CA ASP A 137 3.82 8.49 -15.47
C ASP A 137 4.48 7.33 -14.69
N LYS A 138 3.93 6.13 -14.87
CA LYS A 138 4.39 4.94 -14.13
C LYS A 138 5.83 4.56 -14.46
N ALA A 139 6.29 4.79 -15.68
CA ALA A 139 7.64 4.45 -16.10
C ALA A 139 8.67 5.35 -15.41
N LYS A 140 8.44 6.66 -15.41
CA LYS A 140 9.29 7.63 -14.70
C LYS A 140 9.32 7.40 -13.19
N ILE A 141 8.19 6.97 -12.59
CA ILE A 141 8.19 6.58 -11.16
C ILE A 141 9.12 5.38 -10.94
N VAL A 142 9.06 4.37 -11.81
CA VAL A 142 9.93 3.19 -11.70
C VAL A 142 11.40 3.56 -11.91
N GLU A 143 11.73 4.43 -12.85
CA GLU A 143 13.10 4.94 -13.05
C GLU A 143 13.64 5.62 -11.79
N LYS A 144 12.83 6.48 -11.14
CA LYS A 144 13.21 7.09 -9.86
C LYS A 144 13.44 6.06 -8.76
N ILE A 145 12.62 5.00 -8.71
CA ILE A 145 12.80 3.92 -7.74
C ILE A 145 14.12 3.19 -7.99
N LEU A 146 14.41 2.85 -9.24
CA LEU A 146 15.65 2.18 -9.62
C LEU A 146 16.87 3.01 -9.26
N TYR A 147 16.83 4.31 -9.55
CA TYR A 147 17.90 5.23 -9.18
C TYR A 147 18.20 5.21 -7.67
N PHE A 148 17.17 5.22 -6.80
CA PHE A 148 17.36 5.14 -5.35
C PHE A 148 17.77 3.75 -4.86
N TYR A 149 17.50 2.70 -5.63
CA TYR A 149 17.85 1.34 -5.26
C TYR A 149 19.29 0.97 -5.64
N GLU A 150 19.83 1.58 -6.69
CA GLU A 150 21.15 1.33 -7.25
C GLU A 150 22.26 2.22 -6.65
N ASN A 151 21.89 3.34 -6.02
CA ASN A 151 22.78 4.28 -5.35
C ASN A 151 22.51 4.36 -3.85
#